data_bf016a935a08fbb8685ba2d429e7427b
#
_entry.id   bf016a935a08fbb8685ba2d429e7427b
#
_cell.length_a   1.000
_cell.length_b   1.000
_cell.length_c   1.000
_cell.angle_alpha   90.00
_cell.angle_beta   90.00
_cell.angle_gamma   90.00
#
_symmetry.space_group_name_H-M   'P 1'
#
loop_
_entity.id
_entity.type
_entity.pdbx_description
1 polymer ?
#
loop_
_entity_poly.entity_id
_entity_poly.type
_entity_poly.pdbx_seq_one_letter_code
_entity_poly.pdbx_strand_id
1 'polypeptide(L)'
;MKIPRIVIAASASGSGKTAVTMAMMKAFKNAGKKVRACKCGPDYIDPMFHREVLGIDSENLDLYFCDRERLKERFMHHAEGAELVVTEGVMGYYDGISLDSDQASTYDVARTLGLPVILVVPARGMASTILAVLKGMIEYRNDSNIRGIILNRISPMLYPKMKKMIEEGLQTMGFQVQVVGYVPEEDAFHLENLKKQIDRAAEILTETLDMESVLKIAWEAKEMEYHPVKAKQEAAGRKVRIGVARDLAFCFYYKDNMELLKELGCEIIPFSPLEDTRLPEHLDGLLFGGGYPELCAKHLAENRAMRKDVRKQIENGIPCIAECGGFLYLAEELEGEDGKHYPMVGALPGKGIKKGRLTRFGYIELTAEMNGVYMKKGEKIRAHEFHYWDSTENGKDTLAVKPDGVRKWQAVHMKGNLFAGFPHLYFYSN
;
A
#
# COMPACT_ATOMS: atom_id res chain seq x y z
N MET A 1 2.62 -13.51 -21.78
CA MET A 1 1.39 -14.13 -21.21
C MET A 1 0.28 -13.10 -21.19
N LYS A 2 -0.92 -13.46 -21.71
CA LYS A 2 -2.08 -12.54 -21.71
C LYS A 2 -2.92 -12.77 -20.46
N ILE A 3 -2.95 -11.80 -19.55
CA ILE A 3 -3.70 -11.85 -18.29
C ILE A 3 -4.71 -10.70 -18.31
N PRO A 4 -6.02 -10.98 -18.11
CA PRO A 4 -7.02 -9.93 -17.98
C PRO A 4 -6.70 -9.06 -16.76
N ARG A 5 -6.54 -7.76 -16.98
CA ARG A 5 -6.13 -6.82 -15.93
C ARG A 5 -6.68 -5.43 -16.19
N ILE A 6 -7.01 -4.73 -15.13
CA ILE A 6 -7.51 -3.35 -15.15
C ILE A 6 -6.94 -2.54 -14.00
N VAL A 7 -6.98 -1.23 -14.12
CA VAL A 7 -6.79 -0.32 -13.00
C VAL A 7 -8.03 0.54 -12.80
N ILE A 8 -8.45 0.67 -11.55
CA ILE A 8 -9.51 1.59 -11.13
C ILE A 8 -8.85 2.88 -10.69
N ALA A 9 -9.07 3.93 -11.46
CA ALA A 9 -8.51 5.26 -11.22
C ALA A 9 -9.62 6.28 -10.91
N ALA A 10 -9.24 7.48 -10.52
CA ALA A 10 -10.17 8.59 -10.31
C ALA A 10 -9.50 9.92 -10.61
N SER A 11 -10.30 10.98 -10.75
CA SER A 11 -9.79 12.34 -11.00
C SER A 11 -9.12 12.97 -9.77
N ALA A 12 -9.46 12.51 -8.56
CA ALA A 12 -8.93 13.02 -7.30
C ALA A 12 -9.10 12.01 -6.15
N SER A 13 -8.40 12.26 -5.04
CA SER A 13 -8.68 11.60 -3.76
C SER A 13 -10.13 11.89 -3.31
N GLY A 14 -10.74 10.94 -2.59
CA GLY A 14 -12.13 11.07 -2.12
C GLY A 14 -13.22 10.84 -3.17
N SER A 15 -12.86 10.48 -4.41
CA SER A 15 -13.82 10.17 -5.48
C SER A 15 -14.54 8.81 -5.30
N GLY A 16 -14.26 8.04 -4.25
CA GLY A 16 -14.88 6.75 -3.97
C GLY A 16 -14.19 5.55 -4.61
N LYS A 17 -12.99 5.74 -5.13
CA LYS A 17 -12.20 4.72 -5.82
C LYS A 17 -12.03 3.43 -5.00
N THR A 18 -11.58 3.52 -3.75
CA THR A 18 -11.37 2.37 -2.85
C THR A 18 -12.64 1.55 -2.65
N ALA A 19 -13.76 2.22 -2.34
CA ALA A 19 -15.04 1.54 -2.13
C ALA A 19 -15.53 0.80 -3.40
N VAL A 20 -15.42 1.46 -4.56
CA VAL A 20 -15.77 0.88 -5.87
C VAL A 20 -14.87 -0.32 -6.18
N THR A 21 -13.56 -0.20 -5.95
CA THR A 21 -12.60 -1.26 -6.22
C THR A 21 -12.86 -2.50 -5.35
N MET A 22 -13.03 -2.29 -4.05
CA MET A 22 -13.32 -3.39 -3.10
C MET A 22 -14.64 -4.10 -3.44
N ALA A 23 -15.70 -3.34 -3.70
CA ALA A 23 -17.00 -3.90 -4.06
C ALA A 23 -16.97 -4.65 -5.40
N MET A 24 -16.24 -4.13 -6.41
CA MET A 24 -16.04 -4.78 -7.70
C MET A 24 -15.26 -6.10 -7.54
N MET A 25 -14.15 -6.09 -6.82
CA MET A 25 -13.39 -7.31 -6.55
C MET A 25 -14.23 -8.35 -5.84
N LYS A 26 -15.04 -7.95 -4.85
CA LYS A 26 -15.94 -8.83 -4.14
C LYS A 26 -17.04 -9.39 -5.06
N ALA A 27 -17.63 -8.57 -5.93
CA ALA A 27 -18.63 -9.00 -6.90
C ALA A 27 -18.06 -10.06 -7.86
N PHE A 28 -16.86 -9.84 -8.42
CA PHE A 28 -16.20 -10.83 -9.28
C PHE A 28 -15.86 -12.13 -8.53
N LYS A 29 -15.38 -12.02 -7.28
CA LYS A 29 -15.13 -13.19 -6.45
C LYS A 29 -16.41 -13.98 -6.17
N ASN A 30 -17.52 -13.29 -5.85
CA ASN A 30 -18.83 -13.92 -5.64
C ASN A 30 -19.36 -14.59 -6.93
N ALA A 31 -19.03 -14.07 -8.11
CA ALA A 31 -19.30 -14.69 -9.41
C ALA A 31 -18.33 -15.85 -9.75
N GLY A 32 -17.53 -16.32 -8.80
CA GLY A 32 -16.63 -17.48 -8.95
C GLY A 32 -15.30 -17.19 -9.65
N LYS A 33 -14.94 -15.92 -9.91
CA LYS A 33 -13.67 -15.58 -10.55
C LYS A 33 -12.50 -15.66 -9.58
N LYS A 34 -11.37 -16.15 -10.07
CA LYS A 34 -10.08 -16.09 -9.37
C LYS A 34 -9.49 -14.68 -9.53
N VAL A 35 -9.82 -13.80 -8.58
CA VAL A 35 -9.36 -12.41 -8.57
C VAL A 35 -8.06 -12.30 -7.78
N ARG A 36 -7.10 -11.51 -8.32
CA ARG A 36 -5.95 -10.97 -7.59
C ARG A 36 -6.07 -9.46 -7.52
N ALA A 37 -5.57 -8.88 -6.44
CA ALA A 37 -5.58 -7.45 -6.23
C ALA A 37 -4.17 -6.86 -6.28
N CYS A 38 -4.08 -5.62 -6.76
CA CYS A 38 -2.88 -4.80 -6.60
C CYS A 38 -3.28 -3.42 -6.09
N LYS A 39 -2.35 -2.76 -5.42
CA LYS A 39 -2.50 -1.37 -4.96
C LYS A 39 -1.35 -0.52 -5.48
N CYS A 40 -1.65 0.58 -6.19
CA CYS A 40 -0.61 1.55 -6.54
C CYS A 40 -0.11 2.29 -5.30
N GLY A 41 1.22 2.48 -5.22
CA GLY A 41 1.86 3.21 -4.15
C GLY A 41 2.09 2.42 -2.86
N PRO A 42 2.64 3.08 -1.82
CA PRO A 42 3.18 2.44 -0.63
C PRO A 42 2.13 2.24 0.49
N ASP A 43 0.91 1.94 0.13
CA ASP A 43 -0.22 1.76 1.04
C ASP A 43 -0.17 0.37 1.71
N TYR A 44 -0.38 0.31 3.02
CA TYR A 44 -0.49 -0.95 3.79
C TYR A 44 -1.93 -1.33 4.07
N ILE A 45 -2.81 -0.32 4.21
CA ILE A 45 -4.17 -0.49 4.71
C ILE A 45 -5.03 -1.18 3.66
N ASP A 46 -5.08 -0.65 2.43
CA ASP A 46 -5.91 -1.22 1.37
C ASP A 46 -5.50 -2.67 1.02
N PRO A 47 -4.20 -3.03 0.85
CA PRO A 47 -3.80 -4.43 0.67
C PRO A 47 -4.15 -5.34 1.86
N MET A 48 -4.11 -4.82 3.08
CA MET A 48 -4.56 -5.57 4.25
C MET A 48 -6.06 -5.84 4.19
N PHE A 49 -6.89 -4.84 3.85
CA PHE A 49 -8.33 -5.05 3.64
C PHE A 49 -8.64 -6.04 2.53
N HIS A 50 -7.91 -5.98 1.41
CA HIS A 50 -8.06 -6.95 0.32
C HIS A 50 -7.86 -8.38 0.83
N ARG A 51 -6.83 -8.62 1.65
CA ARG A 51 -6.52 -9.95 2.20
C ARG A 51 -7.47 -10.37 3.31
N GLU A 52 -7.63 -9.56 4.34
CA GLU A 52 -8.33 -9.96 5.58
C GLU A 52 -9.86 -9.89 5.43
N VAL A 53 -10.36 -8.92 4.68
CA VAL A 53 -11.82 -8.71 4.55
C VAL A 53 -12.37 -9.39 3.29
N LEU A 54 -11.71 -9.23 2.14
CA LEU A 54 -12.17 -9.84 0.90
C LEU A 54 -11.63 -11.26 0.69
N GLY A 55 -10.55 -11.64 1.40
CA GLY A 55 -9.82 -12.88 1.15
C GLY A 55 -9.24 -12.94 -0.26
N ILE A 56 -8.76 -11.79 -0.78
CA ILE A 56 -8.14 -11.64 -2.09
C ILE A 56 -6.68 -11.25 -1.86
N ASP A 57 -5.76 -12.04 -2.38
CA ASP A 57 -4.33 -11.75 -2.27
C ASP A 57 -3.97 -10.45 -2.99
N SER A 58 -3.14 -9.62 -2.36
CA SER A 58 -2.85 -8.25 -2.81
C SER A 58 -1.40 -7.87 -2.62
N GLU A 59 -0.84 -7.17 -3.61
CA GLU A 59 0.52 -6.63 -3.62
C GLU A 59 0.54 -5.13 -3.93
N ASN A 60 1.65 -4.47 -3.57
CA ASN A 60 1.88 -3.08 -3.93
C ASN A 60 2.58 -2.97 -5.28
N LEU A 61 2.17 -1.99 -6.09
CA LEU A 61 2.81 -1.63 -7.35
C LEU A 61 3.35 -0.21 -7.24
N ASP A 62 4.68 -0.05 -7.17
CA ASP A 62 5.28 1.23 -6.86
C ASP A 62 6.56 1.51 -7.65
N LEU A 63 6.47 2.47 -8.58
CA LEU A 63 7.58 2.89 -9.43
C LEU A 63 8.56 3.88 -8.75
N TYR A 64 8.26 4.32 -7.54
CA TYR A 64 9.26 5.00 -6.73
C TYR A 64 10.27 4.00 -6.14
N PHE A 65 9.80 2.84 -5.72
CA PHE A 65 10.63 1.82 -5.07
C PHE A 65 11.37 0.92 -6.04
N CYS A 66 10.76 0.57 -7.18
CA CYS A 66 11.40 -0.32 -8.14
C CYS A 66 11.36 0.25 -9.57
N ASP A 67 12.23 -0.26 -10.42
CA ASP A 67 12.23 0.05 -11.84
C ASP A 67 11.08 -0.68 -12.58
N ARG A 68 10.90 -0.33 -13.86
CA ARG A 68 9.81 -0.86 -14.68
C ARG A 68 9.89 -2.36 -14.91
N GLU A 69 11.09 -2.92 -15.07
CA GLU A 69 11.26 -4.35 -15.34
C GLU A 69 10.99 -5.17 -14.06
N ARG A 70 11.45 -4.69 -12.91
CA ARG A 70 11.13 -5.30 -11.62
C ARG A 70 9.63 -5.23 -11.32
N LEU A 71 8.97 -4.10 -11.60
CA LEU A 71 7.52 -3.97 -11.45
C LEU A 71 6.75 -4.98 -12.30
N LYS A 72 7.15 -5.15 -13.58
CA LYS A 72 6.53 -6.15 -14.48
C LYS A 72 6.73 -7.57 -13.96
N GLU A 73 7.95 -7.90 -13.54
CA GLU A 73 8.27 -9.21 -12.97
C GLU A 73 7.40 -9.53 -11.76
N ARG A 74 7.35 -8.61 -10.77
CA ARG A 74 6.53 -8.77 -9.57
C ARG A 74 5.06 -8.91 -9.92
N PHE A 75 4.53 -8.04 -10.79
CA PHE A 75 3.16 -8.14 -11.25
C PHE A 75 2.86 -9.50 -11.91
N MET A 76 3.74 -10.00 -12.77
CA MET A 76 3.52 -11.27 -13.46
C MET A 76 3.54 -12.45 -12.51
N HIS A 77 4.45 -12.45 -11.54
CA HIS A 77 4.51 -13.46 -10.49
C HIS A 77 3.22 -13.47 -9.65
N HIS A 78 2.76 -12.27 -9.22
CA HIS A 78 1.53 -12.14 -8.44
C HIS A 78 0.28 -12.53 -9.25
N ALA A 79 0.24 -12.21 -10.54
CA ALA A 79 -0.88 -12.47 -11.42
C ALA A 79 -1.01 -13.93 -11.88
N GLU A 80 -0.07 -14.79 -11.55
CA GLU A 80 -0.07 -16.19 -11.98
C GLU A 80 -1.32 -16.93 -11.50
N GLY A 81 -2.01 -17.57 -12.46
CA GLY A 81 -3.24 -18.32 -12.21
C GLY A 81 -4.48 -17.47 -11.93
N ALA A 82 -4.40 -16.13 -12.04
CA ALA A 82 -5.56 -15.25 -11.95
C ALA A 82 -6.41 -15.26 -13.22
N GLU A 83 -7.72 -15.16 -13.06
CA GLU A 83 -8.67 -14.90 -14.16
C GLU A 83 -8.94 -13.41 -14.35
N LEU A 84 -8.63 -12.59 -13.35
CA LEU A 84 -8.72 -11.14 -13.38
C LEU A 84 -7.77 -10.54 -12.33
N VAL A 85 -6.98 -9.56 -12.75
CA VAL A 85 -6.22 -8.71 -11.82
C VAL A 85 -6.85 -7.33 -11.78
N VAL A 86 -7.23 -6.88 -10.59
CA VAL A 86 -7.77 -5.54 -10.35
C VAL A 86 -6.75 -4.74 -9.56
N THR A 87 -6.26 -3.66 -10.18
CA THR A 87 -5.34 -2.73 -9.52
C THR A 87 -6.12 -1.53 -8.98
N GLU A 88 -5.97 -1.23 -7.71
CA GLU A 88 -6.48 0.00 -7.12
C GLU A 88 -5.46 1.12 -7.29
N GLY A 89 -5.87 2.22 -7.92
CA GLY A 89 -5.06 3.41 -8.06
C GLY A 89 -4.91 4.20 -6.76
N VAL A 90 -3.96 5.12 -6.73
CA VAL A 90 -3.70 6.05 -5.63
C VAL A 90 -3.97 7.49 -6.07
N MET A 91 -4.41 8.35 -5.17
CA MET A 91 -4.66 9.79 -5.42
C MET A 91 -5.50 10.04 -6.71
N GLY A 92 -5.26 11.11 -7.43
CA GLY A 92 -5.73 11.31 -8.80
C GLY A 92 -4.89 10.52 -9.79
N TYR A 93 -5.46 10.20 -10.94
CA TYR A 93 -4.85 9.31 -11.94
C TYR A 93 -3.43 9.76 -12.35
N TYR A 94 -3.21 11.06 -12.47
CA TYR A 94 -1.95 11.67 -12.91
C TYR A 94 -1.09 12.22 -11.75
N ASP A 95 -1.56 12.10 -10.50
CA ASP A 95 -0.84 12.63 -9.34
C ASP A 95 0.34 11.72 -9.00
N GLY A 96 1.58 12.24 -9.11
CA GLY A 96 2.80 11.49 -8.87
C GLY A 96 3.54 11.92 -7.59
N ILE A 97 4.85 11.74 -7.61
CA ILE A 97 5.74 11.99 -6.44
C ILE A 97 5.84 13.46 -6.04
N SER A 98 5.53 14.40 -6.94
CA SER A 98 5.47 15.84 -6.71
C SER A 98 4.30 16.46 -7.49
N LEU A 99 3.97 17.72 -7.18
CA LEU A 99 2.82 18.43 -7.79
C LEU A 99 2.90 18.57 -9.31
N ASP A 100 4.10 18.56 -9.86
CA ASP A 100 4.40 18.77 -11.28
C ASP A 100 4.87 17.50 -12.00
N SER A 101 4.78 16.34 -11.34
CA SER A 101 5.27 15.07 -11.88
C SER A 101 4.17 14.01 -11.88
N ASP A 102 4.08 13.25 -12.96
CA ASP A 102 3.28 12.03 -13.05
C ASP A 102 4.10 10.74 -12.75
N GLN A 103 5.36 10.88 -12.36
CA GLN A 103 6.22 9.76 -11.98
C GLN A 103 5.64 9.02 -10.77
N ALA A 104 5.64 7.69 -10.83
CA ALA A 104 5.07 6.80 -9.82
C ALA A 104 3.57 7.03 -9.53
N SER A 105 2.85 7.77 -10.40
CA SER A 105 1.39 7.91 -10.35
C SER A 105 0.69 6.62 -10.76
N THR A 106 -0.62 6.56 -10.57
CA THR A 106 -1.46 5.49 -11.11
C THR A 106 -1.32 5.39 -12.64
N TYR A 107 -1.19 6.53 -13.34
CA TYR A 107 -0.93 6.58 -14.78
C TYR A 107 0.40 5.93 -15.16
N ASP A 108 1.48 6.23 -14.45
CA ASP A 108 2.81 5.68 -14.75
C ASP A 108 2.84 4.14 -14.55
N VAL A 109 2.17 3.62 -13.52
CA VAL A 109 1.97 2.18 -13.31
C VAL A 109 1.11 1.59 -14.43
N ALA A 110 -0.03 2.24 -14.77
CA ALA A 110 -0.93 1.77 -15.81
C ALA A 110 -0.23 1.67 -17.18
N ARG A 111 0.54 2.68 -17.54
CA ARG A 111 1.36 2.70 -18.77
C ARG A 111 2.42 1.60 -18.78
N THR A 112 3.12 1.42 -17.65
CA THR A 112 4.19 0.43 -17.52
C THR A 112 3.68 -0.99 -17.69
N LEU A 113 2.51 -1.30 -17.11
CA LEU A 113 1.91 -2.63 -17.14
C LEU A 113 0.87 -2.81 -18.28
N GLY A 114 0.62 -1.76 -19.07
CA GLY A 114 -0.40 -1.80 -20.13
C GLY A 114 -1.79 -2.08 -19.58
N LEU A 115 -2.16 -1.47 -18.44
CA LEU A 115 -3.47 -1.64 -17.81
C LEU A 115 -4.52 -0.78 -18.52
N PRO A 116 -5.62 -1.36 -19.03
CA PRO A 116 -6.81 -0.56 -19.33
C PRO A 116 -7.35 0.09 -18.07
N VAL A 117 -7.80 1.34 -18.18
CA VAL A 117 -8.23 2.17 -17.07
C VAL A 117 -9.75 2.29 -17.04
N ILE A 118 -10.33 2.04 -15.87
CA ILE A 118 -11.71 2.40 -15.57
C ILE A 118 -11.69 3.58 -14.60
N LEU A 119 -12.21 4.72 -15.06
CA LEU A 119 -12.19 5.97 -14.32
C LEU A 119 -13.47 6.11 -13.48
N VAL A 120 -13.33 6.22 -12.17
CA VAL A 120 -14.42 6.55 -11.25
C VAL A 120 -14.58 8.06 -11.19
N VAL A 121 -15.74 8.55 -11.57
CA VAL A 121 -16.03 10.00 -11.65
C VAL A 121 -17.21 10.34 -10.75
N PRO A 122 -17.04 11.24 -9.76
CA PRO A 122 -18.16 11.79 -9.00
C PRO A 122 -19.12 12.51 -9.94
N ALA A 123 -20.38 12.04 -10.01
CA ALA A 123 -21.39 12.62 -10.92
C ALA A 123 -22.38 13.56 -10.19
N ARG A 124 -22.33 13.63 -8.86
CA ARG A 124 -23.21 14.48 -8.06
C ARG A 124 -23.05 15.95 -8.43
N GLY A 125 -24.16 16.60 -8.77
CA GLY A 125 -24.17 18.02 -9.12
C GLY A 125 -23.57 18.36 -10.49
N MET A 126 -23.26 17.36 -11.31
CA MET A 126 -22.75 17.57 -12.66
C MET A 126 -23.82 17.29 -13.72
N ALA A 127 -23.77 18.06 -14.81
CA ALA A 127 -24.50 17.81 -16.05
C ALA A 127 -23.49 17.76 -17.21
N SER A 128 -23.62 18.56 -18.24
CA SER A 128 -22.68 18.59 -19.40
C SER A 128 -21.23 18.90 -19.01
N THR A 129 -20.98 19.55 -17.89
CA THR A 129 -19.62 19.81 -17.35
C THR A 129 -18.80 18.53 -17.18
N ILE A 130 -19.45 17.39 -16.94
CA ILE A 130 -18.73 16.09 -16.83
C ILE A 130 -17.98 15.75 -18.11
N LEU A 131 -18.47 16.16 -19.30
CA LEU A 131 -17.79 15.94 -20.58
C LEU A 131 -16.46 16.70 -20.66
N ALA A 132 -16.41 17.93 -20.10
CA ALA A 132 -15.17 18.69 -20.04
C ALA A 132 -14.13 18.04 -19.14
N VAL A 133 -14.56 17.50 -17.99
CA VAL A 133 -13.68 16.74 -17.07
C VAL A 133 -13.17 15.47 -17.76
N LEU A 134 -14.06 14.68 -18.37
CA LEU A 134 -13.70 13.44 -19.05
C LEU A 134 -12.76 13.68 -20.23
N LYS A 135 -13.06 14.72 -21.06
CA LYS A 135 -12.18 15.10 -22.15
C LYS A 135 -10.78 15.44 -21.63
N GLY A 136 -10.68 16.27 -20.61
CA GLY A 136 -9.41 16.62 -20.01
C GLY A 136 -8.66 15.41 -19.50
N MET A 137 -9.33 14.48 -18.81
CA MET A 137 -8.69 13.26 -18.30
C MET A 137 -8.21 12.34 -19.43
N ILE A 138 -8.95 12.24 -20.52
CA ILE A 138 -8.60 11.37 -21.66
C ILE A 138 -7.45 11.97 -22.49
N GLU A 139 -7.46 13.27 -22.76
CA GLU A 139 -6.51 13.95 -23.64
C GLU A 139 -5.23 14.42 -22.96
N TYR A 140 -5.21 14.52 -21.61
CA TYR A 140 -4.05 15.05 -20.90
C TYR A 140 -2.75 14.27 -21.19
N ARG A 141 -2.89 12.96 -21.48
CA ARG A 141 -1.81 12.13 -22.02
C ARG A 141 -2.37 11.29 -23.15
N ASN A 142 -1.66 11.23 -24.28
CA ASN A 142 -2.07 10.50 -25.49
C ASN A 142 -2.25 8.99 -25.25
N ASP A 143 -1.59 8.46 -24.25
CA ASP A 143 -1.62 7.05 -23.84
C ASP A 143 -2.33 6.84 -22.48
N SER A 144 -3.30 7.68 -22.17
CA SER A 144 -4.09 7.63 -20.92
C SER A 144 -4.75 6.26 -20.67
N ASN A 145 -5.00 5.52 -21.76
CA ASN A 145 -5.62 4.19 -21.79
C ASN A 145 -6.96 4.08 -21.02
N ILE A 146 -7.69 5.22 -20.87
CA ILE A 146 -9.02 5.23 -20.25
C ILE A 146 -9.99 4.59 -21.23
N ARG A 147 -10.62 3.45 -20.81
CA ARG A 147 -11.53 2.62 -21.60
C ARG A 147 -12.93 2.57 -21.04
N GLY A 148 -13.08 2.74 -19.73
CA GLY A 148 -14.35 2.69 -19.05
C GLY A 148 -14.54 3.82 -18.07
N ILE A 149 -15.80 4.12 -17.77
CA ILE A 149 -16.22 5.14 -16.79
C ILE A 149 -17.24 4.51 -15.86
N ILE A 150 -17.08 4.75 -14.55
CA ILE A 150 -18.09 4.48 -13.53
C ILE A 150 -18.54 5.81 -12.95
N LEU A 151 -19.86 6.09 -13.03
CA LEU A 151 -20.45 7.29 -12.46
C LEU A 151 -20.74 7.06 -10.99
N ASN A 152 -20.01 7.73 -10.10
CA ASN A 152 -20.20 7.58 -8.66
C ASN A 152 -21.14 8.67 -8.10
N ARG A 153 -22.00 8.29 -7.17
CA ARG A 153 -22.98 9.16 -6.50
C ARG A 153 -24.00 9.76 -7.48
N ILE A 154 -24.68 8.91 -8.23
CA ILE A 154 -25.75 9.31 -9.16
C ILE A 154 -27.03 8.52 -8.88
N SER A 155 -28.19 9.18 -8.98
CA SER A 155 -29.47 8.46 -8.81
C SER A 155 -29.73 7.49 -9.96
N PRO A 156 -30.38 6.33 -9.70
CA PRO A 156 -30.77 5.36 -10.74
C PRO A 156 -31.62 6.00 -11.86
N MET A 157 -32.47 6.96 -11.52
CA MET A 157 -33.34 7.65 -12.48
C MET A 157 -32.55 8.54 -13.46
N LEU A 158 -31.46 9.18 -13.00
CA LEU A 158 -30.64 10.08 -13.82
C LEU A 158 -29.61 9.32 -14.66
N TYR A 159 -29.15 8.16 -14.18
CA TYR A 159 -28.07 7.38 -14.79
C TYR A 159 -28.28 7.12 -16.30
N PRO A 160 -29.44 6.60 -16.79
CA PRO A 160 -29.58 6.29 -18.23
C PRO A 160 -29.41 7.53 -19.12
N LYS A 161 -29.91 8.68 -18.70
CA LYS A 161 -29.78 9.96 -19.44
C LYS A 161 -28.34 10.43 -19.45
N MET A 162 -27.67 10.36 -18.29
CA MET A 162 -26.28 10.77 -18.15
C MET A 162 -25.35 9.86 -18.97
N LYS A 163 -25.53 8.53 -18.89
CA LYS A 163 -24.82 7.54 -19.70
C LYS A 163 -24.90 7.90 -21.19
N LYS A 164 -26.11 8.04 -21.71
CA LYS A 164 -26.36 8.36 -23.13
C LYS A 164 -25.64 9.67 -23.52
N MET A 165 -25.82 10.73 -22.75
CA MET A 165 -25.17 12.03 -23.01
C MET A 165 -23.64 11.91 -23.04
N ILE A 166 -23.07 11.17 -22.12
CA ILE A 166 -21.61 10.98 -22.03
C ILE A 166 -21.09 10.18 -23.22
N GLU A 167 -21.69 9.04 -23.53
CA GLU A 167 -21.24 8.17 -24.62
C GLU A 167 -21.36 8.87 -25.97
N GLU A 168 -22.50 9.55 -26.27
CA GLU A 168 -22.70 10.32 -27.49
C GLU A 168 -21.71 11.51 -27.57
N GLY A 169 -21.51 12.21 -26.45
CA GLY A 169 -20.59 13.34 -26.39
C GLY A 169 -19.14 12.91 -26.64
N LEU A 170 -18.68 11.84 -25.98
CA LEU A 170 -17.33 11.32 -26.16
C LEU A 170 -17.13 10.75 -27.59
N GLN A 171 -18.11 10.06 -28.14
CA GLN A 171 -18.08 9.57 -29.52
C GLN A 171 -17.96 10.72 -30.54
N THR A 172 -18.72 11.81 -30.35
CA THR A 172 -18.63 13.01 -31.18
C THR A 172 -17.23 13.65 -31.13
N MET A 173 -16.54 13.54 -30.00
CA MET A 173 -15.15 14.00 -29.83
C MET A 173 -14.10 12.98 -30.36
N GLY A 174 -14.52 11.82 -30.89
CA GLY A 174 -13.64 10.80 -31.43
C GLY A 174 -13.10 9.79 -30.40
N PHE A 175 -13.62 9.77 -29.16
CA PHE A 175 -13.20 8.84 -28.11
C PHE A 175 -14.05 7.58 -28.08
N GLN A 176 -13.40 6.43 -27.94
CA GLN A 176 -14.05 5.13 -27.75
C GLN A 176 -13.96 4.73 -26.26
N VAL A 177 -14.76 5.38 -25.43
CA VAL A 177 -14.85 5.13 -23.98
C VAL A 177 -16.31 4.89 -23.62
N GLN A 178 -16.59 3.84 -22.86
CA GLN A 178 -17.94 3.44 -22.49
C GLN A 178 -18.24 3.69 -21.03
N VAL A 179 -19.48 3.99 -20.68
CA VAL A 179 -19.94 4.06 -19.30
C VAL A 179 -20.36 2.66 -18.89
N VAL A 180 -19.52 1.99 -18.08
CA VAL A 180 -19.71 0.59 -17.66
C VAL A 180 -20.62 0.43 -16.45
N GLY A 181 -21.08 1.52 -15.85
CA GLY A 181 -22.04 1.46 -14.77
C GLY A 181 -22.01 2.67 -13.85
N TYR A 182 -22.66 2.53 -12.71
CA TYR A 182 -22.78 3.58 -11.71
C TYR A 182 -22.82 3.04 -10.28
N VAL A 183 -22.55 3.92 -9.34
CA VAL A 183 -22.78 3.70 -7.91
C VAL A 183 -23.87 4.67 -7.47
N PRO A 184 -24.97 4.20 -6.90
CA PRO A 184 -26.02 5.11 -6.40
C PRO A 184 -25.53 5.90 -5.21
N GLU A 185 -26.25 7.02 -4.93
CA GLU A 185 -26.08 7.79 -3.72
C GLU A 185 -26.85 7.11 -2.58
N GLU A 186 -26.26 6.09 -1.99
CA GLU A 186 -26.82 5.37 -0.85
C GLU A 186 -25.90 5.44 0.36
N ASP A 187 -26.51 5.47 1.55
CA ASP A 187 -25.82 5.38 2.83
C ASP A 187 -25.36 3.94 3.16
N ALA A 188 -25.03 3.15 2.13
CA ALA A 188 -24.60 1.75 2.29
C ALA A 188 -23.37 1.60 3.22
N PHE A 189 -22.66 2.69 3.47
CA PHE A 189 -21.46 2.73 4.31
C PHE A 189 -21.70 3.10 5.78
N HIS A 190 -22.96 3.22 6.23
CA HIS A 190 -23.31 3.50 7.62
C HIS A 190 -23.61 2.23 8.46
N LEU A 191 -23.31 1.05 7.96
CA LEU A 191 -23.49 -0.20 8.72
C LEU A 191 -22.36 -0.36 9.74
N GLU A 192 -22.68 -0.80 10.95
CA GLU A 192 -21.71 -1.01 12.05
C GLU A 192 -20.62 -2.05 11.74
N ASN A 193 -20.81 -2.89 10.71
CA ASN A 193 -19.90 -3.97 10.34
C ASN A 193 -19.40 -3.80 8.91
N LEU A 194 -18.09 -3.52 8.78
CA LEU A 194 -17.40 -3.29 7.51
C LEU A 194 -17.60 -4.42 6.48
N LYS A 195 -17.59 -5.69 6.93
CA LYS A 195 -17.81 -6.83 6.03
C LYS A 195 -19.20 -6.79 5.41
N LYS A 196 -20.25 -6.48 6.21
CA LYS A 196 -21.63 -6.32 5.71
C LYS A 196 -21.74 -5.13 4.75
N GLN A 197 -21.01 -4.03 5.01
CA GLN A 197 -20.97 -2.88 4.10
C GLN A 197 -20.42 -3.28 2.74
N ILE A 198 -19.32 -4.02 2.71
CA ILE A 198 -18.68 -4.47 1.47
C ILE A 198 -19.56 -5.51 0.75
N ASP A 199 -20.17 -6.44 1.47
CA ASP A 199 -21.11 -7.42 0.88
C ASP A 199 -22.29 -6.70 0.22
N ARG A 200 -22.89 -5.71 0.90
CA ARG A 200 -23.97 -4.89 0.34
C ARG A 200 -23.50 -4.05 -0.86
N ALA A 201 -22.35 -3.43 -0.78
CA ALA A 201 -21.78 -2.68 -1.89
C ALA A 201 -21.51 -3.58 -3.12
N ALA A 202 -21.08 -4.82 -2.90
CA ALA A 202 -20.86 -5.79 -3.97
C ALA A 202 -22.19 -6.22 -4.62
N GLU A 203 -23.26 -6.41 -3.85
CA GLU A 203 -24.60 -6.67 -4.38
C GLU A 203 -25.07 -5.52 -5.28
N ILE A 204 -24.99 -4.28 -4.78
CA ILE A 204 -25.33 -3.07 -5.55
C ILE A 204 -24.53 -3.02 -6.86
N LEU A 205 -23.21 -3.24 -6.79
CA LEU A 205 -22.36 -3.21 -7.97
C LEU A 205 -22.68 -4.34 -8.97
N THR A 206 -23.09 -5.50 -8.49
CA THR A 206 -23.54 -6.60 -9.37
C THR A 206 -24.77 -6.21 -10.20
N GLU A 207 -25.65 -5.36 -9.64
CA GLU A 207 -26.86 -4.87 -10.33
C GLU A 207 -26.60 -3.64 -11.21
N THR A 208 -25.61 -2.81 -10.85
CA THR A 208 -25.41 -1.49 -11.46
C THR A 208 -24.19 -1.38 -12.39
N LEU A 209 -23.30 -2.39 -12.38
CA LEU A 209 -22.17 -2.48 -13.31
C LEU A 209 -22.45 -3.51 -14.42
N ASP A 210 -22.06 -3.16 -15.64
CA ASP A 210 -21.93 -4.11 -16.73
C ASP A 210 -20.61 -4.90 -16.55
N MET A 211 -20.72 -6.00 -15.78
CA MET A 211 -19.59 -6.86 -15.44
C MET A 211 -18.93 -7.49 -16.68
N GLU A 212 -19.71 -7.74 -17.75
CA GLU A 212 -19.19 -8.28 -19.01
C GLU A 212 -18.33 -7.22 -19.74
N SER A 213 -18.80 -5.98 -19.78
CA SER A 213 -18.04 -4.87 -20.37
C SER A 213 -16.74 -4.61 -19.59
N VAL A 214 -16.76 -4.69 -18.25
CA VAL A 214 -15.54 -4.62 -17.42
C VAL A 214 -14.56 -5.72 -17.78
N LEU A 215 -15.02 -6.96 -17.95
CA LEU A 215 -14.16 -8.08 -18.37
C LEU A 215 -13.64 -7.90 -19.80
N LYS A 216 -14.47 -7.41 -20.74
CA LYS A 216 -14.01 -7.08 -22.10
C LYS A 216 -12.86 -6.06 -22.06
N ILE A 217 -13.03 -4.99 -21.30
CA ILE A 217 -11.96 -3.98 -21.10
C ILE A 217 -10.70 -4.64 -20.51
N ALA A 218 -10.84 -5.52 -19.52
CA ALA A 218 -9.70 -6.22 -18.92
C ALA A 218 -8.94 -7.09 -19.95
N TRP A 219 -9.66 -7.70 -20.89
CA TRP A 219 -9.08 -8.49 -22.00
C TRP A 219 -8.44 -7.64 -23.10
N GLU A 220 -8.67 -6.33 -23.15
CA GLU A 220 -7.96 -5.42 -24.08
C GLU A 220 -6.48 -5.23 -23.69
N ALA A 221 -6.12 -5.60 -22.46
CA ALA A 221 -4.75 -5.55 -22.00
C ALA A 221 -3.83 -6.35 -22.93
N LYS A 222 -2.81 -5.67 -23.47
CA LYS A 222 -1.84 -6.27 -24.40
C LYS A 222 -1.01 -7.35 -23.69
N GLU A 223 -0.50 -8.30 -24.45
CA GLU A 223 0.48 -9.23 -23.93
C GLU A 223 1.68 -8.45 -23.36
N MET A 224 2.11 -8.88 -22.18
CA MET A 224 3.22 -8.23 -21.48
C MET A 224 4.47 -9.11 -21.59
N GLU A 225 5.51 -8.53 -22.13
CA GLU A 225 6.85 -9.09 -22.11
C GLU A 225 7.59 -8.54 -20.89
N TYR A 226 8.29 -9.40 -20.19
CA TYR A 226 9.16 -9.04 -19.08
C TYR A 226 10.41 -9.92 -19.10
N HIS A 227 11.49 -9.37 -18.59
CA HIS A 227 12.73 -10.10 -18.42
C HIS A 227 12.91 -10.42 -16.93
N PRO A 228 12.97 -11.72 -16.54
CA PRO A 228 13.22 -12.07 -15.15
C PRO A 228 14.52 -11.41 -14.67
N VAL A 229 14.41 -10.63 -13.62
CA VAL A 229 15.60 -10.07 -12.96
C VAL A 229 16.25 -11.20 -12.20
N LYS A 230 17.51 -11.53 -12.54
CA LYS A 230 18.22 -12.64 -11.91
C LYS A 230 18.09 -12.57 -10.40
N ALA A 231 17.51 -13.61 -9.80
CA ALA A 231 17.47 -13.76 -8.36
C ALA A 231 18.92 -13.68 -7.82
N LYS A 232 19.11 -12.90 -6.76
CA LYS A 232 20.37 -12.98 -6.01
C LYS A 232 20.51 -14.44 -5.56
N GLN A 233 21.68 -15.03 -5.77
CA GLN A 233 21.92 -16.43 -5.40
C GLN A 233 21.50 -16.70 -3.96
N GLU A 234 20.82 -17.82 -3.74
CA GLU A 234 20.56 -18.33 -2.40
C GLU A 234 21.86 -18.35 -1.60
N ALA A 235 21.82 -17.84 -0.39
CA ALA A 235 22.95 -17.97 0.52
C ALA A 235 23.13 -19.48 0.80
N ALA A 236 24.17 -20.08 0.24
CA ALA A 236 24.52 -21.45 0.52
C ALA A 236 24.89 -21.55 2.02
N GLY A 237 24.05 -22.22 2.82
CA GLY A 237 24.33 -22.41 4.23
C GLY A 237 23.10 -22.70 5.09
N ARG A 238 23.25 -22.50 6.38
CA ARG A 238 22.18 -22.61 7.39
C ARG A 238 21.03 -21.64 7.08
N LYS A 239 19.77 -22.10 7.20
CA LYS A 239 18.59 -21.21 7.12
C LYS A 239 18.67 -20.14 8.20
N VAL A 240 18.56 -18.87 7.79
CA VAL A 240 18.48 -17.72 8.69
C VAL A 240 17.05 -17.62 9.21
N ARG A 241 16.87 -17.59 10.52
CA ARG A 241 15.55 -17.52 11.18
C ARG A 241 15.27 -16.11 11.65
N ILE A 242 14.26 -15.47 11.05
CA ILE A 242 13.87 -14.09 11.34
C ILE A 242 12.56 -14.08 12.13
N GLY A 243 12.61 -13.59 13.37
CA GLY A 243 11.43 -13.32 14.17
C GLY A 243 10.73 -12.07 13.65
N VAL A 244 9.47 -12.20 13.25
CA VAL A 244 8.66 -11.08 12.75
C VAL A 244 7.51 -10.81 13.70
N ALA A 245 7.48 -9.61 14.31
CA ALA A 245 6.38 -9.19 15.16
C ALA A 245 5.09 -9.08 14.34
N ARG A 246 4.05 -9.84 14.68
CA ARG A 246 2.82 -9.89 13.90
C ARG A 246 1.59 -10.09 14.77
N ASP A 247 0.90 -8.99 15.05
CA ASP A 247 -0.37 -8.94 15.76
C ASP A 247 -1.11 -7.63 15.44
N LEU A 248 -2.10 -7.24 16.23
CA LEU A 248 -2.87 -6.01 16.04
C LEU A 248 -2.02 -4.73 16.17
N ALA A 249 -0.93 -4.77 16.93
CA ALA A 249 -0.03 -3.63 17.09
C ALA A 249 1.01 -3.53 15.98
N PHE A 250 1.34 -4.66 15.30
CA PHE A 250 2.40 -4.76 14.29
C PHE A 250 1.89 -5.51 13.07
N CYS A 251 1.26 -4.80 12.12
CA CYS A 251 0.59 -5.41 10.96
C CYS A 251 1.03 -4.83 9.60
N PHE A 252 1.88 -3.80 9.56
CA PHE A 252 2.30 -3.15 8.33
C PHE A 252 3.59 -3.75 7.80
N TYR A 253 3.44 -4.62 6.82
CA TYR A 253 4.54 -5.26 6.08
C TYR A 253 4.22 -5.26 4.59
N TYR A 254 5.19 -4.87 3.76
CA TYR A 254 5.11 -5.17 2.34
C TYR A 254 5.21 -6.68 2.14
N LYS A 255 4.25 -7.25 1.41
CA LYS A 255 4.27 -8.68 1.07
C LYS A 255 5.57 -9.02 0.33
N ASP A 256 5.99 -8.16 -0.58
CA ASP A 256 7.22 -8.29 -1.35
C ASP A 256 8.45 -8.43 -0.46
N ASN A 257 8.55 -7.66 0.63
CA ASN A 257 9.65 -7.78 1.57
C ASN A 257 9.70 -9.17 2.21
N MET A 258 8.54 -9.70 2.58
CA MET A 258 8.46 -11.04 3.18
C MET A 258 8.78 -12.15 2.16
N GLU A 259 8.38 -11.96 0.91
CA GLU A 259 8.71 -12.90 -0.17
C GLU A 259 10.19 -12.86 -0.50
N LEU A 260 10.80 -11.69 -0.61
CA LEU A 260 12.24 -11.55 -0.82
C LEU A 260 13.06 -12.26 0.26
N LEU A 261 12.68 -12.11 1.54
CA LEU A 261 13.37 -12.81 2.62
C LEU A 261 13.26 -14.33 2.44
N LYS A 262 12.11 -14.84 2.03
CA LYS A 262 11.92 -16.27 1.73
C LYS A 262 12.74 -16.71 0.51
N GLU A 263 12.76 -15.93 -0.56
CA GLU A 263 13.57 -16.17 -1.77
C GLU A 263 15.07 -16.22 -1.45
N LEU A 264 15.51 -15.45 -0.46
CA LEU A 264 16.88 -15.47 0.07
C LEU A 264 17.15 -16.64 1.06
N GLY A 265 16.19 -17.56 1.21
CA GLY A 265 16.32 -18.74 2.08
C GLY A 265 16.02 -18.48 3.55
N CYS A 266 15.45 -17.32 3.93
CA CYS A 266 15.09 -17.06 5.31
C CYS A 266 13.81 -17.82 5.73
N GLU A 267 13.78 -18.27 6.97
CA GLU A 267 12.59 -18.78 7.64
C GLU A 267 11.95 -17.66 8.46
N ILE A 268 10.71 -17.32 8.13
CA ILE A 268 9.93 -16.27 8.82
C ILE A 268 9.18 -16.89 9.98
N ILE A 269 9.51 -16.47 11.20
CA ILE A 269 8.92 -16.96 12.45
C ILE A 269 8.05 -15.83 13.03
N PRO A 270 6.73 -15.88 12.89
CA PRO A 270 5.87 -14.86 13.49
C PRO A 270 5.84 -15.01 15.01
N PHE A 271 5.74 -13.89 15.72
CA PHE A 271 5.48 -13.84 17.15
C PHE A 271 4.62 -12.61 17.47
N SER A 272 3.90 -12.66 18.58
CA SER A 272 3.03 -11.57 19.03
C SER A 272 3.60 -10.85 20.25
N PRO A 273 4.06 -9.61 20.14
CA PRO A 273 4.38 -8.79 21.32
C PRO A 273 3.22 -8.58 22.29
N LEU A 274 1.97 -8.68 21.81
CA LEU A 274 0.79 -8.59 22.66
C LEU A 274 0.55 -9.87 23.47
N GLU A 275 0.66 -11.05 22.85
CA GLU A 275 0.14 -12.32 23.42
C GLU A 275 1.27 -13.24 23.92
N ASP A 276 2.42 -13.28 23.23
CA ASP A 276 3.52 -14.17 23.59
C ASP A 276 4.31 -13.61 24.76
N THR A 277 4.77 -14.48 25.64
CA THR A 277 5.54 -14.08 26.85
C THR A 277 7.04 -14.01 26.60
N ARG A 278 7.54 -14.56 25.47
CA ARG A 278 8.96 -14.55 25.06
C ARG A 278 9.09 -14.70 23.56
N LEU A 279 10.25 -14.34 23.04
CA LEU A 279 10.60 -14.55 21.65
C LEU A 279 10.73 -16.05 21.33
N PRO A 280 10.46 -16.47 20.08
CA PRO A 280 10.80 -17.81 19.61
C PRO A 280 12.30 -18.12 19.80
N GLU A 281 12.61 -19.40 20.02
CA GLU A 281 14.01 -19.84 20.22
C GLU A 281 14.80 -19.84 18.89
N HIS A 282 16.12 -19.66 19.01
CA HIS A 282 17.07 -19.77 17.87
C HIS A 282 16.81 -18.79 16.73
N LEU A 283 16.45 -17.55 17.03
CA LEU A 283 16.34 -16.47 16.04
C LEU A 283 17.74 -15.93 15.70
N ASP A 284 17.93 -15.59 14.42
CA ASP A 284 19.12 -14.93 13.88
C ASP A 284 18.91 -13.45 13.65
N GLY A 285 17.64 -12.98 13.65
CA GLY A 285 17.27 -11.58 13.48
C GLY A 285 15.85 -11.29 13.93
N LEU A 286 15.56 -10.00 14.14
CA LEU A 286 14.24 -9.50 14.52
C LEU A 286 13.78 -8.44 13.52
N LEU A 287 12.49 -8.49 13.18
CA LEU A 287 11.82 -7.48 12.36
C LEU A 287 10.52 -7.03 13.05
N PHE A 288 10.50 -5.77 13.45
CA PHE A 288 9.31 -5.09 13.95
C PHE A 288 8.83 -4.11 12.87
N GLY A 289 7.73 -4.43 12.21
CA GLY A 289 7.10 -3.54 11.24
C GLY A 289 6.30 -2.42 11.88
N GLY A 290 5.67 -1.62 11.05
CA GLY A 290 4.70 -0.64 11.51
C GLY A 290 3.39 -1.24 11.96
N GLY A 291 2.50 -0.36 12.36
CA GLY A 291 1.17 -0.68 12.88
C GLY A 291 0.67 0.42 13.79
N TYR A 292 -0.15 0.03 14.76
CA TYR A 292 -0.77 0.94 15.73
C TYR A 292 -0.46 0.55 17.17
N PRO A 293 0.83 0.54 17.60
CA PRO A 293 1.18 0.18 18.98
C PRO A 293 0.57 1.12 20.02
N GLU A 294 0.29 2.37 19.67
CA GLU A 294 -0.36 3.35 20.54
C GLU A 294 -1.78 2.97 20.92
N LEU A 295 -2.50 2.26 20.06
CA LEU A 295 -3.83 1.72 20.40
C LEU A 295 -3.76 0.57 21.42
N CYS A 296 -2.61 -0.11 21.47
CA CYS A 296 -2.35 -1.26 22.32
C CYS A 296 -1.31 -0.95 23.43
N ALA A 297 -0.94 0.32 23.63
CA ALA A 297 0.20 0.73 24.46
C ALA A 297 0.14 0.17 25.90
N LYS A 298 -1.04 0.20 26.50
CA LYS A 298 -1.26 -0.40 27.84
C LYS A 298 -0.97 -1.90 27.84
N HIS A 299 -1.51 -2.64 26.90
CA HIS A 299 -1.36 -4.09 26.79
C HIS A 299 0.11 -4.47 26.53
N LEU A 300 0.78 -3.78 25.61
CA LEU A 300 2.21 -3.93 25.37
C LEU A 300 3.04 -3.67 26.63
N ALA A 301 2.67 -2.66 27.43
CA ALA A 301 3.34 -2.34 28.67
C ALA A 301 3.15 -3.39 29.75
N GLU A 302 1.99 -4.00 29.83
CA GLU A 302 1.66 -5.09 30.76
C GLU A 302 2.46 -6.36 30.47
N ASN A 303 2.80 -6.61 29.19
CA ASN A 303 3.64 -7.75 28.78
C ASN A 303 5.14 -7.52 29.09
N ARG A 304 5.46 -7.45 30.39
CA ARG A 304 6.83 -7.19 30.87
C ARG A 304 7.82 -8.27 30.46
N ALA A 305 7.36 -9.52 30.34
CA ALA A 305 8.21 -10.65 30.02
C ALA A 305 8.76 -10.53 28.59
N MET A 306 7.87 -10.29 27.61
CA MET A 306 8.26 -10.07 26.22
C MET A 306 9.19 -8.86 26.06
N ARG A 307 8.84 -7.71 26.66
CA ARG A 307 9.67 -6.51 26.58
C ARG A 307 11.10 -6.72 27.12
N LYS A 308 11.24 -7.44 28.23
CA LYS A 308 12.54 -7.78 28.81
C LYS A 308 13.33 -8.73 27.89
N ASP A 309 12.67 -9.70 27.28
CA ASP A 309 13.33 -10.66 26.39
C ASP A 309 13.79 -9.98 25.12
N VAL A 310 12.94 -9.16 24.47
CA VAL A 310 13.31 -8.35 23.30
C VAL A 310 14.52 -7.46 23.62
N ARG A 311 14.48 -6.72 24.72
CA ARG A 311 15.60 -5.88 25.15
C ARG A 311 16.89 -6.68 25.31
N LYS A 312 16.84 -7.80 26.03
CA LYS A 312 17.98 -8.69 26.27
C LYS A 312 18.58 -9.21 24.95
N GLN A 313 17.75 -9.62 23.99
CA GLN A 313 18.25 -10.13 22.70
C GLN A 313 18.93 -9.02 21.89
N ILE A 314 18.38 -7.82 21.87
CA ILE A 314 19.00 -6.66 21.21
C ILE A 314 20.33 -6.30 21.88
N GLU A 315 20.39 -6.25 23.20
CA GLU A 315 21.61 -6.01 23.97
C GLU A 315 22.68 -7.11 23.73
N ASN A 316 22.23 -8.35 23.52
CA ASN A 316 23.11 -9.48 23.17
C ASN A 316 23.59 -9.45 21.70
N GLY A 317 23.18 -8.49 20.90
CA GLY A 317 23.67 -8.28 19.56
C GLY A 317 22.88 -8.94 18.45
N ILE A 318 21.64 -9.39 18.67
CA ILE A 318 20.79 -9.89 17.58
C ILE A 318 20.51 -8.78 16.58
N PRO A 319 20.69 -8.98 15.25
CA PRO A 319 20.31 -8.00 14.24
C PRO A 319 18.81 -7.66 14.34
N CYS A 320 18.47 -6.38 14.34
CA CYS A 320 17.09 -5.93 14.48
C CYS A 320 16.78 -4.74 13.57
N ILE A 321 15.69 -4.88 12.80
CA ILE A 321 15.08 -3.78 12.05
C ILE A 321 13.75 -3.45 12.73
N ALA A 322 13.51 -2.15 13.00
CA ALA A 322 12.28 -1.66 13.61
C ALA A 322 11.78 -0.41 12.87
N GLU A 323 10.60 -0.53 12.26
CA GLU A 323 9.99 0.50 11.42
C GLU A 323 8.77 1.12 12.12
N CYS A 324 8.66 2.44 12.13
CA CYS A 324 7.48 3.20 12.55
C CYS A 324 6.93 2.73 13.92
N GLY A 325 5.83 1.97 13.94
CA GLY A 325 5.28 1.40 15.18
C GLY A 325 6.27 0.50 15.94
N GLY A 326 7.06 -0.30 15.20
CA GLY A 326 8.13 -1.11 15.77
C GLY A 326 9.23 -0.26 16.41
N PHE A 327 9.61 0.86 15.79
CA PHE A 327 10.54 1.82 16.37
C PHE A 327 10.01 2.40 17.69
N LEU A 328 8.73 2.83 17.73
CA LEU A 328 8.10 3.35 18.93
C LEU A 328 8.05 2.31 20.06
N TYR A 329 7.85 1.02 19.74
CA TYR A 329 7.88 -0.06 20.72
C TYR A 329 9.27 -0.28 21.33
N LEU A 330 10.36 -0.02 20.58
CA LEU A 330 11.73 -0.14 21.08
C LEU A 330 12.16 1.05 21.95
N ALA A 331 11.44 2.18 21.94
CA ALA A 331 11.71 3.36 22.77
C ALA A 331 11.50 3.09 24.28
N GLU A 332 11.79 4.07 25.12
CA GLU A 332 11.59 3.97 26.58
C GLU A 332 10.11 3.96 26.96
N GLU A 333 9.33 4.85 26.33
CA GLU A 333 7.90 5.03 26.60
C GLU A 333 7.12 5.34 25.32
N LEU A 334 5.83 5.03 25.32
CA LEU A 334 4.88 5.41 24.27
C LEU A 334 3.63 6.04 24.88
N GLU A 335 3.25 7.22 24.40
CA GLU A 335 1.97 7.84 24.70
C GLU A 335 0.85 7.08 23.97
N GLY A 336 -0.09 6.52 24.73
CA GLY A 336 -1.27 5.84 24.18
C GLY A 336 -2.34 6.82 23.71
N GLU A 337 -3.38 6.30 23.07
CA GLU A 337 -4.53 7.11 22.65
C GLU A 337 -5.23 7.81 23.82
N ASP A 338 -5.16 7.25 25.02
CA ASP A 338 -5.70 7.83 26.24
C ASP A 338 -4.84 8.94 26.86
N GLY A 339 -3.74 9.34 26.19
CA GLY A 339 -2.81 10.37 26.62
C GLY A 339 -1.90 9.99 27.78
N LYS A 340 -1.88 8.72 28.19
CA LYS A 340 -0.95 8.23 29.21
C LYS A 340 0.32 7.67 28.59
N HIS A 341 1.41 7.81 29.32
CA HIS A 341 2.69 7.23 28.94
C HIS A 341 2.85 5.81 29.50
N TYR A 342 3.20 4.89 28.62
CA TYR A 342 3.37 3.48 28.92
C TYR A 342 4.81 3.05 28.66
N PRO A 343 5.45 2.30 29.59
CA PRO A 343 6.81 1.82 29.40
C PRO A 343 6.87 0.80 28.25
N MET A 344 7.84 0.97 27.37
CA MET A 344 8.10 0.08 26.25
C MET A 344 9.39 -0.73 26.44
N VAL A 345 10.02 -1.24 25.39
CA VAL A 345 11.21 -2.10 25.50
C VAL A 345 12.40 -1.36 26.12
N GLY A 346 12.59 -0.08 25.82
CA GLY A 346 13.69 0.72 26.31
C GLY A 346 15.07 0.31 25.76
N ALA A 347 15.10 -0.27 24.57
CA ALA A 347 16.34 -0.55 23.85
C ALA A 347 16.90 0.71 23.15
N LEU A 348 16.05 1.71 22.90
CA LEU A 348 16.36 3.00 22.34
C LEU A 348 15.97 4.13 23.29
N PRO A 349 16.72 5.25 23.28
CA PRO A 349 16.32 6.43 24.03
C PRO A 349 15.06 7.08 23.43
N GLY A 350 14.39 7.87 24.24
CA GLY A 350 13.29 8.70 23.79
C GLY A 350 11.91 8.11 24.05
N LYS A 351 10.90 8.93 23.72
CA LYS A 351 9.50 8.65 23.99
C LYS A 351 8.67 8.89 22.73
N GLY A 352 7.76 7.96 22.44
CA GLY A 352 6.71 8.17 21.45
C GLY A 352 5.65 9.14 21.98
N ILE A 353 5.33 10.19 21.23
CA ILE A 353 4.43 11.27 21.63
C ILE A 353 3.39 11.55 20.55
N LYS A 354 2.14 11.80 20.95
CA LYS A 354 1.03 12.14 20.06
C LYS A 354 1.15 13.60 19.59
N LYS A 355 1.12 13.84 18.28
CA LYS A 355 1.17 15.21 17.72
C LYS A 355 -0.21 15.76 17.34
N GLY A 356 -1.26 14.94 17.31
CA GLY A 356 -2.62 15.36 16.94
C GLY A 356 -2.77 15.78 15.46
N ARG A 357 -1.72 15.65 14.66
CA ARG A 357 -1.72 15.91 13.21
C ARG A 357 -0.72 15.00 12.52
N LEU A 358 -0.90 14.79 11.22
CA LEU A 358 0.06 14.08 10.40
C LEU A 358 1.44 14.76 10.48
N THR A 359 2.43 14.04 11.00
CA THR A 359 3.76 14.60 11.28
C THR A 359 4.63 14.56 10.03
N ARG A 360 4.73 13.38 9.41
CA ARG A 360 5.44 13.18 8.15
C ARG A 360 4.66 12.25 7.25
N PHE A 361 4.76 12.50 5.95
CA PHE A 361 4.05 11.73 4.93
C PHE A 361 4.80 11.69 3.61
N GLY A 362 4.80 10.52 2.96
CA GLY A 362 5.20 10.30 1.57
C GLY A 362 6.63 9.79 1.43
N TYR A 363 7.06 9.70 0.19
CA TYR A 363 8.36 9.14 -0.19
C TYR A 363 9.55 9.93 0.33
N ILE A 364 10.63 9.22 0.61
CA ILE A 364 11.93 9.76 1.01
C ILE A 364 13.06 8.87 0.48
N GLU A 365 14.22 9.45 0.32
CA GLU A 365 15.49 8.75 0.16
C GLU A 365 16.30 8.93 1.45
N LEU A 366 16.73 7.83 2.05
CA LEU A 366 17.64 7.82 3.19
C LEU A 366 19.09 7.69 2.68
N THR A 367 19.96 8.54 3.17
CA THR A 367 21.43 8.41 2.96
C THR A 367 22.09 8.14 4.29
N ALA A 368 22.87 7.07 4.40
CA ALA A 368 23.60 6.76 5.63
C ALA A 368 24.71 7.80 5.89
N GLU A 369 24.73 8.39 7.09
CA GLU A 369 25.76 9.35 7.50
C GLU A 369 26.94 8.68 8.23
N MET A 370 26.79 7.42 8.61
CA MET A 370 27.82 6.59 9.23
C MET A 370 27.79 5.15 8.71
N ASN A 371 28.81 4.38 9.04
CA ASN A 371 28.81 2.94 8.76
C ASN A 371 27.99 2.19 9.81
N GLY A 372 27.05 1.35 9.39
CA GLY A 372 26.27 0.46 10.23
C GLY A 372 26.25 -0.97 9.67
N VAL A 373 25.56 -1.87 10.33
CA VAL A 373 25.41 -3.26 9.88
C VAL A 373 24.56 -3.32 8.57
N TYR A 374 23.60 -2.42 8.44
CA TYR A 374 22.63 -2.46 7.34
C TYR A 374 23.01 -1.54 6.17
N MET A 375 23.77 -0.48 6.42
CA MET A 375 24.18 0.49 5.41
C MET A 375 25.59 1.00 5.70
N LYS A 376 26.36 1.19 4.65
CA LYS A 376 27.65 1.91 4.72
C LYS A 376 27.43 3.40 4.50
N LYS A 377 28.33 4.22 5.03
CA LYS A 377 28.28 5.67 4.83
C LYS A 377 28.19 6.04 3.35
N GLY A 378 27.19 6.84 3.01
CA GLY A 378 26.90 7.28 1.65
C GLY A 378 25.97 6.36 0.87
N GLU A 379 25.69 5.14 1.33
CA GLU A 379 24.68 4.29 0.73
C GLU A 379 23.29 4.88 0.92
N LYS A 380 22.42 4.61 -0.05
CA LYS A 380 21.08 5.17 -0.13
C LYS A 380 20.03 4.07 -0.19
N ILE A 381 18.87 4.29 0.44
CA ILE A 381 17.70 3.43 0.34
C ILE A 381 16.44 4.29 0.23
N ARG A 382 15.50 3.87 -0.61
CA ARG A 382 14.19 4.52 -0.72
C ARG A 382 13.25 3.98 0.33
N ALA A 383 12.46 4.87 0.92
CA ALA A 383 11.53 4.56 1.98
C ALA A 383 10.27 5.43 1.89
N HIS A 384 9.31 5.12 2.72
CA HIS A 384 8.08 5.89 2.88
C HIS A 384 7.84 6.17 4.35
N GLU A 385 7.38 7.37 4.70
CA GLU A 385 6.91 7.70 6.05
C GLU A 385 5.43 8.06 6.05
N PHE A 386 4.71 7.58 7.06
CA PHE A 386 3.32 7.95 7.34
C PHE A 386 3.04 7.75 8.82
N HIS A 387 3.06 8.82 9.62
CA HIS A 387 2.81 8.71 11.05
C HIS A 387 2.24 9.98 11.69
N TYR A 388 1.38 9.78 12.68
CA TYR A 388 0.75 10.81 13.51
C TYR A 388 1.46 10.98 14.85
N TRP A 389 2.09 9.94 15.36
CA TRP A 389 3.01 10.00 16.49
C TRP A 389 4.38 10.48 16.03
N ASP A 390 5.13 11.05 16.94
CA ASP A 390 6.53 11.43 16.73
C ASP A 390 7.35 10.85 17.89
N SER A 391 8.67 10.97 17.81
CA SER A 391 9.58 10.62 18.89
C SER A 391 10.33 11.85 19.38
N THR A 392 10.69 11.88 20.66
CA THR A 392 11.60 12.87 21.20
C THR A 392 13.04 12.64 20.71
N GLU A 393 13.34 11.42 20.19
CA GLU A 393 14.64 11.01 19.65
C GLU A 393 14.44 10.22 18.36
N ASN A 394 14.53 10.88 17.21
CA ASN A 394 14.29 10.27 15.88
C ASN A 394 15.53 9.59 15.26
N GLY A 395 16.67 9.63 15.95
CA GLY A 395 17.94 9.19 15.40
C GLY A 395 18.58 10.27 14.52
N LYS A 396 19.87 10.05 14.20
CA LYS A 396 20.68 11.00 13.40
C LYS A 396 21.65 10.30 12.45
N ASP A 397 21.51 9.01 12.28
CA ASP A 397 22.51 8.21 11.58
C ASP A 397 22.22 8.11 10.07
N THR A 398 21.06 8.63 9.63
CA THR A 398 20.74 8.83 8.21
C THR A 398 20.17 10.22 7.96
N LEU A 399 20.35 10.73 6.75
CA LEU A 399 19.68 11.91 6.23
C LEU A 399 18.52 11.49 5.34
N ALA A 400 17.30 11.80 5.73
CA ALA A 400 16.10 11.64 4.93
C ALA A 400 15.89 12.88 4.04
N VAL A 401 15.63 12.67 2.76
CA VAL A 401 15.40 13.73 1.78
C VAL A 401 14.14 13.43 0.98
N LYS A 402 13.25 14.41 0.84
CA LYS A 402 12.07 14.30 -0.03
C LYS A 402 12.48 14.24 -1.51
N PRO A 403 11.65 13.65 -2.40
CA PRO A 403 11.93 13.61 -3.84
C PRO A 403 12.16 14.98 -4.47
N ASP A 404 11.57 16.05 -3.93
CA ASP A 404 11.80 17.43 -4.35
C ASP A 404 13.17 18.00 -3.97
N GLY A 405 13.93 17.29 -3.13
CA GLY A 405 15.23 17.71 -2.62
C GLY A 405 15.19 18.87 -1.61
N VAL A 406 14.03 19.45 -1.33
CA VAL A 406 13.88 20.66 -0.49
C VAL A 406 13.80 20.30 0.99
N ARG A 407 12.87 19.41 1.34
CA ARG A 407 12.69 19.00 2.73
C ARG A 407 13.61 17.86 3.08
N LYS A 408 14.37 18.04 4.16
CA LYS A 408 15.31 17.04 4.67
C LYS A 408 15.39 17.08 6.19
N TRP A 409 15.66 15.94 6.79
CA TRP A 409 15.82 15.81 8.24
C TRP A 409 16.69 14.60 8.58
N GLN A 410 17.27 14.62 9.77
CA GLN A 410 17.95 13.44 10.30
C GLN A 410 16.92 12.42 10.79
N ALA A 411 17.22 11.14 10.57
CA ALA A 411 16.37 10.03 10.91
C ALA A 411 17.20 8.79 11.23
N VAL A 412 16.55 7.79 11.81
CA VAL A 412 17.04 6.43 12.03
C VAL A 412 18.20 6.36 13.04
N HIS A 413 18.10 5.42 13.94
CA HIS A 413 19.20 4.93 14.79
C HIS A 413 19.84 3.70 14.13
N MET A 414 21.14 3.80 13.78
CA MET A 414 21.96 2.68 13.27
C MET A 414 23.11 2.42 14.24
N LYS A 415 22.81 1.87 15.39
CA LYS A 415 23.81 1.58 16.41
C LYS A 415 24.03 0.08 16.58
N GLY A 416 25.24 -0.39 16.34
CA GLY A 416 25.58 -1.82 16.45
C GLY A 416 24.74 -2.66 15.47
N ASN A 417 23.90 -3.52 16.02
CA ASN A 417 23.04 -4.48 15.33
C ASN A 417 21.63 -3.94 15.03
N LEU A 418 21.35 -2.66 15.29
CA LEU A 418 20.01 -2.08 15.21
C LEU A 418 19.90 -1.10 14.05
N PHE A 419 18.78 -1.17 13.31
CA PHE A 419 18.27 -0.15 12.41
C PHE A 419 16.84 0.17 12.83
N ALA A 420 16.58 1.38 13.33
CA ALA A 420 15.27 1.73 13.85
C ALA A 420 14.89 3.19 13.57
N GLY A 421 13.68 3.41 13.08
CA GLY A 421 13.16 4.74 12.75
C GLY A 421 11.74 4.70 12.21
N PHE A 422 11.20 5.87 11.85
CA PHE A 422 9.87 5.95 11.23
C PHE A 422 9.82 5.45 9.78
N PRO A 423 10.90 5.54 8.98
CA PRO A 423 10.87 5.09 7.60
C PRO A 423 10.51 3.62 7.44
N HIS A 424 9.60 3.32 6.51
CA HIS A 424 9.30 1.98 6.05
C HIS A 424 10.12 1.67 4.81
N LEU A 425 10.89 0.60 4.86
CA LEU A 425 11.81 0.20 3.79
C LEU A 425 11.12 -0.73 2.80
N TYR A 426 11.43 -0.56 1.52
CA TYR A 426 11.08 -1.52 0.48
C TYR A 426 12.36 -2.26 0.04
N PHE A 427 12.47 -3.55 0.39
CA PHE A 427 13.74 -4.29 0.29
C PHE A 427 14.22 -4.52 -1.14
N TYR A 428 13.33 -4.48 -2.13
CA TYR A 428 13.71 -4.54 -3.55
C TYR A 428 14.23 -3.20 -4.11
N SER A 429 14.22 -2.11 -3.34
CA SER A 429 14.63 -0.79 -3.80
C SER A 429 16.16 -0.57 -3.87
N ASN A 430 16.94 -1.60 -3.55
CA ASN A 430 18.42 -1.58 -3.56
C ASN A 430 19.00 -2.58 -4.54
#